data_565b258bd53da3fc99649a9398f00cd6
#
_entry.id   565b258bd53da3fc99649a9398f00cd6
#
_cell.length_a   1.000
_cell.length_b   1.000
_cell.length_c   1.000
_cell.angle_alpha   90.00
_cell.angle_beta   90.00
_cell.angle_gamma   90.00
#
_symmetry.space_group_name_H-M   'P 1'
#
loop_
_entity.id
_entity.type
_entity.pdbx_description
1 polymer ?
#
loop_
_entity_poly.entity_id
_entity_poly.type
_entity_poly.pdbx_seq_one_letter_code
_entity_poly.pdbx_strand_id
1 'polypeptide(L)'
;MNRHLTAGCKTVILINGVPASGKSTITQALSQTFGLPLLTIDEIKEPFMVCFTDIDRPFNRQLGCAAYEVIWSIIGHSPANVIWLVDAWFGFQPRETLQRWLHQAGVEKVVEIWNQISPELAVSRYATRLQDRRAGHPGEEYLPELALLAERAEPMRFGPVFTVDQQQPLDIIRLSEWIKQTLG
;
A
#
# COMPACT_ATOMS: atom_id res chain seq x y z
N MET A 1 0.42 9.78 -27.37
CA MET A 1 -0.75 9.55 -26.48
C MET A 1 -0.32 9.95 -25.08
N ASN A 2 -0.91 11.00 -24.52
CA ASN A 2 -0.52 11.54 -23.19
C ASN A 2 -0.71 10.48 -22.12
N ARG A 3 0.39 9.99 -21.54
CA ARG A 3 0.39 9.00 -20.47
C ARG A 3 0.21 9.61 -19.07
N HIS A 4 0.19 10.96 -18.98
CA HIS A 4 0.15 11.64 -17.69
C HIS A 4 -1.30 11.81 -17.23
N LEU A 5 -1.58 11.25 -16.04
CA LEU A 5 -2.75 11.63 -15.26
C LEU A 5 -2.50 13.01 -14.67
N THR A 6 -3.48 13.90 -14.78
CA THR A 6 -3.43 15.22 -14.14
C THR A 6 -4.54 15.29 -13.10
N ALA A 7 -4.25 15.82 -11.93
CA ALA A 7 -5.25 16.08 -10.91
C ALA A 7 -5.47 17.58 -10.74
N GLY A 8 -6.71 17.99 -10.59
CA GLY A 8 -7.07 19.35 -10.17
C GLY A 8 -6.93 19.56 -8.66
N CYS A 9 -6.72 18.50 -7.90
CA CYS A 9 -6.64 18.50 -6.44
C CYS A 9 -5.69 17.41 -5.95
N LYS A 10 -5.29 17.46 -4.68
CA LYS A 10 -4.41 16.46 -4.07
C LYS A 10 -5.11 15.11 -4.01
N THR A 11 -4.55 14.16 -4.75
CA THR A 11 -5.15 12.84 -4.97
C THR A 11 -4.23 11.74 -4.50
N VAL A 12 -4.78 10.70 -3.88
CA VAL A 12 -4.05 9.50 -3.47
C VAL A 12 -4.71 8.26 -4.05
N ILE A 13 -3.91 7.40 -4.66
CA ILE A 13 -4.29 6.05 -5.06
C ILE A 13 -3.69 5.10 -4.02
N LEU A 14 -4.53 4.56 -3.15
CA LEU A 14 -4.15 3.58 -2.14
C LEU A 14 -4.02 2.20 -2.79
N ILE A 15 -2.84 1.62 -2.77
CA ILE A 15 -2.63 0.22 -3.16
C ILE A 15 -2.66 -0.60 -1.86
N ASN A 16 -3.84 -1.13 -1.55
CA ASN A 16 -4.16 -1.76 -0.27
C ASN A 16 -4.25 -3.28 -0.37
N GLY A 17 -3.92 -3.96 0.70
CA GLY A 17 -3.99 -5.42 0.84
C GLY A 17 -3.03 -5.92 1.91
N VAL A 18 -3.27 -7.10 2.43
CA VAL A 18 -2.43 -7.72 3.45
C VAL A 18 -0.98 -7.94 2.96
N PRO A 19 0.00 -8.21 3.83
CA PRO A 19 1.33 -8.61 3.40
C PRO A 19 1.28 -9.75 2.39
N ALA A 20 2.19 -9.75 1.41
CA ALA A 20 2.28 -10.71 0.31
C ALA A 20 1.10 -10.73 -0.70
N SER A 21 0.17 -9.77 -0.65
CA SER A 21 -0.94 -9.67 -1.61
C SER A 21 -0.57 -9.11 -2.99
N GLY A 22 0.72 -8.94 -3.31
CA GLY A 22 1.14 -8.51 -4.65
C GLY A 22 1.04 -7.00 -4.93
N LYS A 23 0.83 -6.17 -3.92
CA LYS A 23 0.74 -4.71 -4.03
C LYS A 23 1.88 -4.08 -4.84
N SER A 24 3.12 -4.39 -4.47
CA SER A 24 4.30 -3.76 -5.08
C SER A 24 4.42 -3.99 -6.59
N THR A 25 3.95 -5.14 -7.09
CA THR A 25 3.88 -5.41 -8.54
C THR A 25 2.93 -4.42 -9.23
N ILE A 26 1.76 -4.20 -8.65
CA ILE A 26 0.76 -3.26 -9.16
C ILE A 26 1.27 -1.83 -9.05
N THR A 27 1.85 -1.47 -7.91
CA THR A 27 2.38 -0.14 -7.64
C THR A 27 3.45 0.25 -8.66
N GLN A 28 4.41 -0.64 -8.92
CA GLN A 28 5.45 -0.42 -9.91
C GLN A 28 4.89 -0.30 -11.33
N ALA A 29 3.97 -1.18 -11.71
CA ALA A 29 3.34 -1.15 -13.03
C ALA A 29 2.58 0.17 -13.25
N LEU A 30 1.82 0.65 -12.27
CA LEU A 30 1.09 1.92 -12.35
C LEU A 30 2.03 3.14 -12.35
N SER A 31 3.08 3.12 -11.50
CA SER A 31 4.10 4.18 -11.50
C SER A 31 4.76 4.32 -12.87
N GLN A 32 5.17 3.20 -13.49
CA GLN A 32 5.75 3.19 -14.84
C GLN A 32 4.75 3.61 -15.92
N THR A 33 3.50 3.17 -15.82
CA THR A 33 2.46 3.47 -16.82
C THR A 33 2.09 4.94 -16.85
N PHE A 34 1.99 5.57 -15.69
CA PHE A 34 1.48 6.94 -15.55
C PHE A 34 2.54 7.98 -15.19
N GLY A 35 3.76 7.56 -14.85
CA GLY A 35 4.80 8.46 -14.35
C GLY A 35 4.49 9.05 -12.98
N LEU A 36 3.75 8.31 -12.13
CA LEU A 36 3.33 8.78 -10.80
C LEU A 36 4.41 8.52 -9.74
N PRO A 37 4.62 9.46 -8.83
CA PRO A 37 5.44 9.23 -7.65
C PRO A 37 4.78 8.19 -6.75
N LEU A 38 5.60 7.36 -6.12
CA LEU A 38 5.13 6.32 -5.22
C LEU A 38 5.81 6.42 -3.85
N LEU A 39 5.07 6.01 -2.82
CA LEU A 39 5.56 5.84 -1.45
C LEU A 39 5.14 4.45 -0.99
N THR A 40 6.10 3.65 -0.54
CA THR A 40 5.85 2.33 -0.01
C THR A 40 6.26 2.24 1.46
N ILE A 41 5.45 1.54 2.25
CA ILE A 41 5.72 1.43 3.69
C ILE A 41 7.06 0.75 3.96
N ASP A 42 7.41 -0.26 3.17
CA ASP A 42 8.64 -1.02 3.37
C ASP A 42 9.88 -0.22 2.91
N GLU A 43 9.82 0.50 1.78
CA GLU A 43 10.94 1.35 1.33
C GLU A 43 11.24 2.51 2.28
N ILE A 44 10.27 2.98 3.04
CA ILE A 44 10.49 4.00 4.08
C ILE A 44 10.99 3.35 5.38
N LYS A 45 10.42 2.21 5.77
CA LYS A 45 10.74 1.55 7.02
C LYS A 45 12.11 0.87 7.01
N GLU A 46 12.43 0.15 5.94
CA GLU A 46 13.64 -0.68 5.87
C GLU A 46 14.97 0.09 5.99
N PRO A 47 15.11 1.31 5.44
CA PRO A 47 16.30 2.13 5.72
C PRO A 47 16.53 2.41 7.21
N PHE A 48 15.46 2.61 7.99
CA PHE A 48 15.60 2.77 9.44
C PHE A 48 16.05 1.47 10.11
N MET A 49 15.59 0.31 9.63
CA MET A 49 15.97 -0.99 10.16
C MET A 49 17.48 -1.28 9.98
N VAL A 50 18.17 -0.59 9.06
CA VAL A 50 19.64 -0.67 8.93
C VAL A 50 20.36 0.03 10.09
N CYS A 51 19.73 1.06 10.66
CA CYS A 51 20.32 1.89 11.71
C CYS A 51 20.19 1.28 13.12
N PHE A 52 19.39 0.23 13.27
CA PHE A 52 19.10 -0.37 14.56
C PHE A 52 19.48 -1.85 14.57
N THR A 53 19.95 -2.32 15.74
CA THR A 53 20.17 -3.73 16.05
C THR A 53 19.00 -4.26 16.88
N ASP A 54 18.84 -5.57 16.91
CA ASP A 54 17.88 -6.26 17.80
C ASP A 54 16.43 -5.79 17.65
N ILE A 55 15.98 -5.67 16.38
CA ILE A 55 14.61 -5.26 16.06
C ILE A 55 13.65 -6.41 16.37
N ASP A 56 12.99 -6.30 17.52
CA ASP A 56 11.90 -7.19 17.89
C ASP A 56 10.58 -6.79 17.22
N ARG A 57 9.55 -7.60 17.41
CA ARG A 57 8.24 -7.38 16.82
C ARG A 57 7.56 -6.07 17.29
N PRO A 58 7.55 -5.70 18.58
CA PRO A 58 7.07 -4.39 19.03
C PRO A 58 7.79 -3.22 18.36
N PHE A 59 9.11 -3.28 18.27
CA PHE A 59 9.89 -2.21 17.63
C PHE A 59 9.64 -2.14 16.13
N ASN A 60 9.57 -3.28 15.43
CA ASN A 60 9.17 -3.32 14.01
C ASN A 60 7.81 -2.65 13.79
N ARG A 61 6.85 -2.86 14.70
CA ARG A 61 5.54 -2.22 14.66
C ARG A 61 5.63 -0.71 14.84
N GLN A 62 6.47 -0.22 15.74
CA GLN A 62 6.70 1.21 15.93
C GLN A 62 7.32 1.86 14.69
N LEU A 63 8.31 1.20 14.07
CA LEU A 63 8.89 1.65 12.80
C LEU A 63 7.84 1.70 11.68
N GLY A 64 6.92 0.74 11.64
CA GLY A 64 5.77 0.77 10.73
C GLY A 64 4.88 2.00 10.97
N CYS A 65 4.52 2.29 12.22
CA CYS A 65 3.75 3.48 12.56
C CYS A 65 4.48 4.77 12.14
N ALA A 66 5.79 4.87 12.43
CA ALA A 66 6.60 6.01 12.04
C ALA A 66 6.66 6.19 10.51
N ALA A 67 6.78 5.09 9.76
CA ALA A 67 6.78 5.14 8.30
C ALA A 67 5.44 5.67 7.73
N TYR A 68 4.31 5.34 8.34
CA TYR A 68 3.02 5.94 7.95
C TYR A 68 3.02 7.45 8.19
N GLU A 69 3.50 7.92 9.34
CA GLU A 69 3.58 9.38 9.61
C GLU A 69 4.48 10.08 8.59
N VAL A 70 5.59 9.48 8.18
CA VAL A 70 6.49 10.01 7.13
C VAL A 70 5.75 10.09 5.78
N ILE A 71 5.04 9.05 5.37
CA ILE A 71 4.24 9.04 4.12
C ILE A 71 3.28 10.23 4.11
N TRP A 72 2.47 10.39 5.15
CA TRP A 72 1.45 11.43 5.19
C TRP A 72 2.04 12.82 5.35
N SER A 73 3.18 12.95 6.01
CA SER A 73 3.94 14.21 6.07
C SER A 73 4.44 14.62 4.67
N ILE A 74 5.03 13.70 3.89
CA ILE A 74 5.50 13.98 2.52
C ILE A 74 4.31 14.41 1.64
N ILE A 75 3.21 13.67 1.69
CA ILE A 75 2.01 14.00 0.92
C ILE A 75 1.46 15.38 1.34
N GLY A 76 1.42 15.66 2.64
CA GLY A 76 0.94 16.94 3.18
C GLY A 76 1.73 18.14 2.64
N HIS A 77 3.05 18.03 2.54
CA HIS A 77 3.93 19.08 2.03
C HIS A 77 4.04 19.14 0.49
N SER A 78 3.45 18.17 -0.21
CA SER A 78 3.47 18.16 -1.68
C SER A 78 2.50 19.18 -2.29
N PRO A 79 2.73 19.62 -3.56
CA PRO A 79 1.78 20.48 -4.28
C PRO A 79 0.39 19.86 -4.38
N ALA A 80 -0.63 20.71 -4.49
CA ALA A 80 -2.04 20.29 -4.49
C ALA A 80 -2.45 19.47 -5.72
N ASN A 81 -1.71 19.57 -6.82
CA ASN A 81 -2.03 18.88 -8.09
C ASN A 81 -1.26 17.59 -8.32
N VAL A 82 -0.73 16.98 -7.27
CA VAL A 82 0.01 15.71 -7.35
C VAL A 82 -0.90 14.52 -7.06
N ILE A 83 -0.76 13.47 -7.87
CA ILE A 83 -1.35 12.16 -7.63
C ILE A 83 -0.25 11.26 -7.04
N TRP A 84 -0.46 10.73 -5.85
CA TRP A 84 0.45 9.82 -5.19
C TRP A 84 -0.05 8.37 -5.25
N LEU A 85 0.85 7.44 -5.54
CA LEU A 85 0.65 6.01 -5.26
C LEU A 85 1.16 5.72 -3.85
N VAL A 86 0.34 5.08 -3.01
CA VAL A 86 0.74 4.68 -1.65
C VAL A 86 0.50 3.19 -1.47
N ASP A 87 1.60 2.44 -1.37
CA ASP A 87 1.59 0.98 -1.15
C ASP A 87 1.75 0.68 0.34
N ALA A 88 0.68 0.21 0.96
CA ALA A 88 0.68 -0.16 2.37
C ALA A 88 -0.46 -1.14 2.71
N TRP A 89 -0.40 -1.77 3.88
CA TRP A 89 -1.53 -2.45 4.49
C TRP A 89 -2.31 -1.48 5.39
N PHE A 90 -3.35 -0.85 4.86
CA PHE A 90 -4.10 0.18 5.61
C PHE A 90 -4.96 -0.37 6.75
N GLY A 91 -5.30 -1.66 6.75
CA GLY A 91 -5.94 -2.34 7.88
C GLY A 91 -5.05 -2.58 9.10
N PHE A 92 -3.78 -2.14 9.05
CA PHE A 92 -2.87 -2.17 10.19
C PHE A 92 -3.27 -1.21 11.31
N GLN A 93 -3.96 -0.13 10.98
CA GLN A 93 -4.45 0.90 11.88
C GLN A 93 -5.98 0.98 11.85
N PRO A 94 -6.62 1.53 12.90
CA PRO A 94 -8.03 1.86 12.85
C PRO A 94 -8.37 2.77 11.66
N ARG A 95 -9.55 2.59 11.08
CA ARG A 95 -10.02 3.36 9.92
C ARG A 95 -9.97 4.88 10.14
N GLU A 96 -10.27 5.30 11.37
CA GLU A 96 -10.25 6.70 11.79
C GLU A 96 -8.84 7.31 11.73
N THR A 97 -7.80 6.50 11.92
CA THR A 97 -6.41 6.94 11.79
C THR A 97 -6.09 7.32 10.35
N LEU A 98 -6.47 6.49 9.38
CA LEU A 98 -6.30 6.82 7.96
C LEU A 98 -7.13 8.06 7.59
N GLN A 99 -8.36 8.17 8.07
CA GLN A 99 -9.20 9.34 7.83
C GLN A 99 -8.55 10.64 8.34
N ARG A 100 -7.97 10.61 9.54
CA ARG A 100 -7.23 11.74 10.11
C ARG A 100 -6.01 12.11 9.25
N TRP A 101 -5.22 11.14 8.82
CA TRP A 101 -4.06 11.38 7.96
C TRP A 101 -4.44 11.98 6.61
N LEU A 102 -5.46 11.44 5.95
CA LEU A 102 -5.97 11.99 4.69
C LEU A 102 -6.37 13.47 4.85
N HIS A 103 -7.10 13.77 5.92
CA HIS A 103 -7.52 15.15 6.23
C HIS A 103 -6.32 16.06 6.52
N GLN A 104 -5.39 15.64 7.38
CA GLN A 104 -4.19 16.42 7.74
C GLN A 104 -3.27 16.67 6.56
N ALA A 105 -3.16 15.69 5.65
CA ALA A 105 -2.38 15.82 4.42
C ALA A 105 -3.08 16.66 3.33
N GLY A 106 -4.32 17.09 3.55
CA GLY A 106 -5.09 17.86 2.59
C GLY A 106 -5.47 17.04 1.35
N VAL A 107 -5.66 15.74 1.50
CA VAL A 107 -6.10 14.87 0.40
C VAL A 107 -7.58 15.09 0.15
N GLU A 108 -7.92 15.42 -1.08
CA GLU A 108 -9.29 15.72 -1.50
C GLU A 108 -9.93 14.54 -2.28
N LYS A 109 -9.12 13.77 -3.00
CA LYS A 109 -9.60 12.62 -3.77
C LYS A 109 -8.83 11.35 -3.39
N VAL A 110 -9.57 10.30 -3.07
CA VAL A 110 -9.01 8.97 -2.75
C VAL A 110 -9.56 7.96 -3.73
N VAL A 111 -8.69 7.12 -4.24
CA VAL A 111 -9.02 5.93 -5.04
C VAL A 111 -8.33 4.75 -4.41
N GLU A 112 -8.95 3.59 -4.36
CA GLU A 112 -8.37 2.41 -3.74
C GLU A 112 -8.27 1.25 -4.72
N ILE A 113 -7.10 0.63 -4.79
CA ILE A 113 -6.86 -0.64 -5.47
C ILE A 113 -6.74 -1.70 -4.37
N TRP A 114 -7.78 -2.49 -4.24
CA TRP A 114 -7.83 -3.57 -3.25
C TRP A 114 -7.27 -4.86 -3.82
N ASN A 115 -6.19 -5.36 -3.22
CA ASN A 115 -5.54 -6.60 -3.60
C ASN A 115 -6.13 -7.75 -2.78
N GLN A 116 -7.18 -8.37 -3.31
CA GLN A 116 -7.85 -9.51 -2.71
C GLN A 116 -7.02 -10.77 -2.91
N ILE A 117 -6.73 -11.46 -1.80
CA ILE A 117 -5.92 -12.69 -1.81
C ILE A 117 -6.52 -13.70 -0.82
N SER A 118 -6.48 -14.99 -1.16
CA SER A 118 -6.89 -16.02 -0.19
C SER A 118 -5.84 -16.20 0.91
N PRO A 119 -6.26 -16.67 2.12
CA PRO A 119 -5.35 -16.95 3.21
C PRO A 119 -4.19 -17.88 2.82
N GLU A 120 -4.49 -18.97 2.10
CA GLU A 120 -3.52 -19.97 1.68
C GLU A 120 -2.47 -19.36 0.73
N LEU A 121 -2.92 -18.56 -0.22
CA LEU A 121 -2.01 -17.92 -1.19
C LEU A 121 -1.15 -16.84 -0.50
N ALA A 122 -1.71 -16.07 0.43
CA ALA A 122 -0.97 -15.07 1.20
C ALA A 122 0.14 -15.73 2.03
N VAL A 123 -0.20 -16.80 2.76
CA VAL A 123 0.74 -17.58 3.57
C VAL A 123 1.85 -18.19 2.70
N SER A 124 1.48 -18.85 1.60
CA SER A 124 2.43 -19.46 0.68
C SER A 124 3.42 -18.44 0.11
N ARG A 125 2.93 -17.31 -0.39
CA ARG A 125 3.78 -16.23 -0.92
C ARG A 125 4.67 -15.59 0.14
N TYR A 126 4.17 -15.45 1.37
CA TYR A 126 4.94 -14.91 2.48
C TYR A 126 6.07 -15.85 2.87
N ALA A 127 5.75 -17.14 3.06
CA ALA A 127 6.72 -18.18 3.42
C ALA A 127 7.86 -18.29 2.39
N THR A 128 7.54 -18.25 1.09
CA THR A 128 8.54 -18.28 0.02
C THR A 128 9.54 -17.12 0.09
N ARG A 129 9.13 -15.97 0.61
CA ARG A 129 9.95 -14.74 0.68
C ARG A 129 10.72 -14.59 1.99
N LEU A 130 10.53 -15.47 2.97
CA LEU A 130 11.16 -15.33 4.30
C LEU A 130 12.69 -15.28 4.22
N GLN A 131 13.29 -16.07 3.33
CA GLN A 131 14.75 -16.12 3.17
C GLN A 131 15.34 -14.82 2.59
N ASP A 132 14.55 -14.10 1.78
CA ASP A 132 14.99 -12.87 1.12
C ASP A 132 14.60 -11.61 1.91
N ARG A 133 13.85 -11.78 3.01
CA ARG A 133 13.42 -10.62 3.82
C ARG A 133 14.53 -10.14 4.73
N ARG A 134 14.61 -8.82 4.85
CA ARG A 134 15.51 -8.18 5.79
C ARG A 134 15.24 -8.63 7.24
N ALA A 135 16.30 -8.83 8.01
CA ALA A 135 16.20 -9.10 9.45
C ALA A 135 15.36 -8.03 10.16
N GLY A 136 14.57 -8.45 11.15
CA GLY A 136 13.64 -7.57 11.88
C GLY A 136 12.21 -7.56 11.33
N HIS A 137 11.94 -8.13 10.14
CA HIS A 137 10.58 -8.46 9.74
C HIS A 137 10.10 -9.73 10.45
N PRO A 138 8.76 -9.88 10.66
CA PRO A 138 8.21 -11.13 11.24
C PRO A 138 8.61 -12.35 10.42
N GLY A 139 8.95 -13.44 11.10
CA GLY A 139 9.32 -14.73 10.53
C GLY A 139 8.13 -15.66 10.33
N GLU A 140 8.39 -16.99 10.43
CA GLU A 140 7.35 -18.02 10.26
C GLU A 140 6.24 -17.94 11.30
N GLU A 141 6.55 -17.44 12.49
CA GLU A 141 5.56 -17.24 13.57
C GLU A 141 4.40 -16.30 13.18
N TYR A 142 4.56 -15.53 12.11
CA TYR A 142 3.54 -14.62 11.61
C TYR A 142 2.52 -15.30 10.68
N LEU A 143 2.81 -16.46 10.12
CA LEU A 143 1.97 -17.11 9.12
C LEU A 143 0.53 -17.37 9.60
N PRO A 144 0.26 -17.85 10.83
CA PRO A 144 -1.11 -18.03 11.31
C PRO A 144 -1.88 -16.71 11.43
N GLU A 145 -1.22 -15.64 11.88
CA GLU A 145 -1.82 -14.32 11.97
C GLU A 145 -2.13 -13.77 10.58
N LEU A 146 -1.22 -13.94 9.62
CA LEU A 146 -1.42 -13.51 8.24
C LEU A 146 -2.62 -14.20 7.59
N ALA A 147 -2.82 -15.50 7.84
CA ALA A 147 -3.99 -16.22 7.36
C ALA A 147 -5.30 -15.60 7.87
N LEU A 148 -5.38 -15.33 9.18
CA LEU A 148 -6.54 -14.67 9.79
C LEU A 148 -6.75 -13.24 9.28
N LEU A 149 -5.67 -12.51 9.03
CA LEU A 149 -5.76 -11.18 8.43
C LEU A 149 -6.30 -11.25 7.00
N ALA A 150 -5.80 -12.16 6.17
CA ALA A 150 -6.27 -12.31 4.80
C ALA A 150 -7.75 -12.71 4.72
N GLU A 151 -8.24 -13.50 5.66
CA GLU A 151 -9.65 -13.90 5.76
C GLU A 151 -10.58 -12.73 6.09
N ARG A 152 -10.13 -11.78 6.94
CA ARG A 152 -10.98 -10.71 7.50
C ARG A 152 -10.74 -9.36 6.84
N ALA A 153 -9.69 -9.24 6.05
CA ALA A 153 -9.29 -7.98 5.46
C ALA A 153 -10.31 -7.48 4.45
N GLU A 154 -10.62 -6.19 4.56
CA GLU A 154 -11.52 -5.48 3.66
C GLU A 154 -10.89 -4.17 3.18
N PRO A 155 -11.34 -3.63 2.04
CA PRO A 155 -10.93 -2.32 1.58
C PRO A 155 -11.42 -1.21 2.53
N MET A 156 -10.66 -0.12 2.60
CA MET A 156 -10.95 1.03 3.48
C MET A 156 -12.15 1.87 3.02
N ARG A 157 -12.45 1.88 1.70
CA ARG A 157 -13.62 2.54 1.10
C ARG A 157 -13.74 4.04 1.43
N PHE A 158 -12.63 4.78 1.33
CA PHE A 158 -12.64 6.26 1.37
C PHE A 158 -12.92 6.90 0.01
N GLY A 159 -13.05 6.11 -1.02
CA GLY A 159 -13.38 6.49 -2.38
C GLY A 159 -13.73 5.27 -3.23
N PRO A 160 -13.80 5.40 -4.56
CA PRO A 160 -14.01 4.28 -5.47
C PRO A 160 -12.95 3.19 -5.26
N VAL A 161 -13.38 1.93 -5.32
CA VAL A 161 -12.52 0.75 -5.10
C VAL A 161 -12.50 -0.10 -6.37
N PHE A 162 -11.29 -0.45 -6.83
CA PHE A 162 -11.07 -1.50 -7.81
C PHE A 162 -10.48 -2.73 -7.13
N THR A 163 -11.15 -3.87 -7.25
CA THR A 163 -10.66 -5.12 -6.67
C THR A 163 -9.82 -5.89 -7.71
N VAL A 164 -8.60 -6.22 -7.33
CA VAL A 164 -7.71 -7.12 -8.06
C VAL A 164 -7.72 -8.47 -7.35
N ASP A 165 -8.26 -9.48 -8.01
CA ASP A 165 -8.20 -10.86 -7.54
C ASP A 165 -6.80 -11.43 -7.81
N GLN A 166 -6.07 -11.73 -6.76
CA GLN A 166 -4.70 -12.24 -6.84
C GLN A 166 -4.60 -13.72 -7.27
N GLN A 167 -5.72 -14.39 -7.46
CA GLN A 167 -5.80 -15.72 -8.07
C GLN A 167 -5.83 -15.65 -9.61
N GLN A 168 -6.07 -14.46 -10.16
CA GLN A 168 -6.11 -14.22 -11.60
C GLN A 168 -4.88 -13.43 -12.08
N PRO A 169 -4.49 -13.57 -13.35
CA PRO A 169 -3.47 -12.71 -13.94
C PRO A 169 -3.86 -11.22 -13.84
N LEU A 170 -2.90 -10.37 -13.52
CA LEU A 170 -3.13 -8.92 -13.46
C LEU A 170 -3.47 -8.37 -14.86
N ASP A 171 -4.67 -7.85 -15.01
CA ASP A 171 -5.08 -7.05 -16.17
C ASP A 171 -4.76 -5.57 -15.92
N ILE A 172 -3.53 -5.19 -16.22
CA ILE A 172 -3.04 -3.82 -16.04
C ILE A 172 -3.73 -2.84 -17.00
N ILE A 173 -4.21 -3.30 -18.15
CA ILE A 173 -4.90 -2.46 -19.13
C ILE A 173 -6.26 -2.04 -18.55
N ARG A 174 -7.05 -3.00 -18.11
CA ARG A 174 -8.37 -2.75 -17.48
C ARG A 174 -8.23 -1.87 -16.24
N LEU A 175 -7.23 -2.14 -15.38
CA LEU A 175 -6.97 -1.33 -14.19
C LEU A 175 -6.62 0.11 -14.57
N SER A 176 -5.75 0.29 -15.57
CA SER A 176 -5.34 1.62 -16.05
C SER A 176 -6.50 2.41 -16.66
N GLU A 177 -7.38 1.76 -17.41
CA GLU A 177 -8.58 2.38 -17.96
C GLU A 177 -9.54 2.82 -16.86
N TRP A 178 -9.77 1.97 -15.87
CA TRP A 178 -10.62 2.31 -14.73
C TRP A 178 -10.06 3.51 -13.94
N ILE A 179 -8.74 3.57 -13.71
CA ILE A 179 -8.10 4.71 -13.04
C ILE A 179 -8.33 6.00 -13.84
N LYS A 180 -8.13 5.97 -15.17
CA LYS A 180 -8.37 7.13 -16.03
C LYS A 180 -9.81 7.62 -15.96
N GLN A 181 -10.78 6.71 -16.02
CA GLN A 181 -12.20 7.04 -15.92
C GLN A 181 -12.58 7.60 -14.54
N THR A 182 -11.93 7.11 -13.49
CA THR A 182 -12.22 7.52 -12.11
C THR A 182 -11.59 8.88 -11.76
N LEU A 183 -10.42 9.18 -12.33
CA LEU A 183 -9.68 10.41 -12.03
C LEU A 183 -9.90 11.53 -13.05
N GLY A 184 -10.24 11.19 -14.29
CA GLY A 184 -10.56 12.15 -15.35
C GLY A 184 -11.95 12.66 -15.24
#